data_f04527200bc92a47ce5c14bacc6c2973
#
_entry.id   f04527200bc92a47ce5c14bacc6c2973
#
_cell.length_a   1.000
_cell.length_b   1.000
_cell.length_c   1.000
_cell.angle_alpha   90.00
_cell.angle_beta   90.00
_cell.angle_gamma   90.00
#
_symmetry.space_group_name_H-M   'P 1'
#
loop_
_entity.id
_entity.type
_entity.pdbx_description
1 polymer ?
#
loop_
_entity_poly.entity_id
_entity_poly.type
_entity_poly.pdbx_seq_one_letter_code
_entity_poly.pdbx_strand_id
1 'polypeptide(L)'
;MNQAPMNQAHVKHTQKLSKQWIGSIAAWFALALPFATAVHAQTAQEIVSATDKVRNPREPFRVTLKLTEFVAGKERDHDGLTVFSKEDPATHQFRNLVQYVEPPRDSGKRVLLDGHSLWFYDPDSKVSVRISPQQRLIGQAAIGDILTVNLATDYTATVVGTEKIDDAAHQARQCWHLELKAASDVATYNRVEYWVEQGSSYPIKGKFYADSGRLLKIVYYRNFAEQLGAVRPTEAVILDAVDSSLATIATFGDYSHQDIPEAWFQRDYLPHLQVP
;
A
#
# COMPACT_ATOMS: atom_id res chain seq x y z
N MET A 1 -34.33 -54.60 76.76
CA MET A 1 -34.75 -54.05 78.05
C MET A 1 -35.38 -52.69 77.77
N ASN A 2 -36.64 -52.69 78.03
CA ASN A 2 -37.56 -51.61 78.46
C ASN A 2 -37.78 -50.45 77.49
N GLN A 3 -38.86 -50.47 76.87
CA GLN A 3 -40.23 -50.11 77.18
C GLN A 3 -40.56 -48.65 77.06
N ALA A 4 -41.53 -48.44 76.19
CA ALA A 4 -42.39 -47.26 76.03
C ALA A 4 -43.06 -46.80 77.35
N PRO A 5 -43.93 -45.81 77.48
CA PRO A 5 -45.06 -45.57 76.57
C PRO A 5 -45.53 -44.11 76.35
N MET A 6 -46.34 -43.94 75.27
CA MET A 6 -47.64 -43.24 75.18
C MET A 6 -47.98 -42.08 76.17
N ASN A 7 -48.44 -40.96 75.63
CA ASN A 7 -49.84 -40.58 75.94
C ASN A 7 -50.43 -39.58 74.93
N GLN A 8 -51.67 -39.82 74.60
CA GLN A 8 -52.59 -39.05 73.76
C GLN A 8 -53.20 -37.86 74.53
N ALA A 9 -53.65 -36.88 73.81
CA ALA A 9 -54.99 -36.26 73.99
C ALA A 9 -55.07 -35.01 73.06
N HIS A 10 -55.87 -35.09 72.05
CA HIS A 10 -57.21 -34.53 71.85
C HIS A 10 -57.38 -33.01 71.90
N VAL A 11 -57.78 -32.45 70.81
CA VAL A 11 -59.07 -31.92 70.37
C VAL A 11 -59.15 -30.40 70.11
N LYS A 12 -59.71 -30.09 69.00
CA LYS A 12 -60.73 -29.16 68.51
C LYS A 12 -60.27 -27.95 67.65
N HIS A 13 -60.77 -28.11 66.39
CA HIS A 13 -61.50 -27.11 65.57
C HIS A 13 -61.29 -25.61 65.86
N THR A 14 -60.86 -24.89 64.80
CA THR A 14 -61.76 -23.86 64.21
C THR A 14 -61.24 -23.49 62.80
N GLN A 15 -62.16 -23.51 61.86
CA GLN A 15 -62.04 -22.97 60.50
C GLN A 15 -61.92 -21.43 60.58
N LYS A 16 -61.01 -20.86 59.75
CA LYS A 16 -61.24 -19.52 59.16
C LYS A 16 -60.62 -19.44 57.78
N LEU A 17 -61.52 -19.27 56.84
CA LEU A 17 -61.22 -18.84 55.47
C LEU A 17 -60.37 -17.53 55.44
N SER A 18 -59.42 -17.41 54.60
CA SER A 18 -59.21 -16.16 53.82
C SER A 18 -58.17 -16.29 52.77
N LYS A 19 -58.60 -16.01 51.55
CA LYS A 19 -57.97 -15.32 50.46
C LYS A 19 -56.70 -15.96 49.75
N GLN A 20 -57.01 -16.54 48.61
CA GLN A 20 -56.11 -16.77 47.51
C GLN A 20 -55.43 -15.44 47.11
N TRP A 21 -54.09 -15.39 47.16
CA TRP A 21 -53.29 -14.42 46.43
C TRP A 21 -52.70 -15.17 45.28
N ILE A 22 -53.27 -14.92 44.08
CA ILE A 22 -52.66 -15.27 42.78
C ILE A 22 -51.54 -14.28 42.50
N GLY A 23 -50.32 -14.68 42.81
CA GLY A 23 -49.13 -13.93 42.42
C GLY A 23 -48.80 -14.22 40.95
N SER A 24 -49.13 -13.29 40.07
CA SER A 24 -48.70 -13.32 38.66
C SER A 24 -47.19 -13.15 38.59
N ILE A 25 -46.47 -14.23 38.28
CA ILE A 25 -45.05 -14.17 37.89
C ILE A 25 -45.02 -13.70 36.43
N ALA A 26 -44.84 -12.40 36.25
CA ALA A 26 -44.50 -11.82 34.93
C ALA A 26 -43.08 -12.26 34.56
N ALA A 27 -42.94 -13.30 33.73
CA ALA A 27 -41.68 -13.68 33.14
C ALA A 27 -41.26 -12.64 32.12
N TRP A 28 -40.30 -11.83 32.48
CA TRP A 28 -39.62 -10.94 31.53
C TRP A 28 -38.71 -11.78 30.63
N PHE A 29 -39.20 -12.15 29.45
CA PHE A 29 -38.40 -12.67 28.36
C PHE A 29 -37.63 -11.47 27.79
N ALA A 30 -36.41 -11.25 28.26
CA ALA A 30 -35.47 -10.32 27.61
C ALA A 30 -35.11 -10.92 26.24
N LEU A 31 -35.72 -10.37 25.19
CA LEU A 31 -35.40 -10.68 23.80
C LEU A 31 -33.99 -10.13 23.53
N ALA A 32 -32.95 -10.94 23.72
CA ALA A 32 -31.59 -10.65 23.31
C ALA A 32 -31.55 -10.68 21.77
N LEU A 33 -31.75 -9.52 21.13
CA LEU A 33 -31.45 -9.33 19.70
C LEU A 33 -29.94 -9.53 19.52
N PRO A 34 -29.50 -10.48 18.68
CA PRO A 34 -28.10 -10.55 18.33
C PRO A 34 -27.78 -9.27 17.54
N PHE A 35 -26.93 -8.41 18.09
CA PHE A 35 -26.26 -7.38 17.30
C PHE A 35 -25.37 -8.10 16.29
N ALA A 36 -25.88 -8.36 15.10
CA ALA A 36 -25.05 -8.73 13.96
C ALA A 36 -24.17 -7.52 13.66
N THR A 37 -22.94 -7.55 14.15
CA THR A 37 -21.90 -6.62 13.68
C THR A 37 -21.73 -6.89 12.19
N ALA A 38 -22.23 -6.00 11.35
CA ALA A 38 -21.97 -6.03 9.93
C ALA A 38 -20.45 -5.95 9.76
N VAL A 39 -19.81 -7.08 9.44
CA VAL A 39 -18.43 -7.09 8.99
C VAL A 39 -18.44 -6.31 7.68
N HIS A 40 -18.01 -5.05 7.74
CA HIS A 40 -17.90 -4.23 6.54
C HIS A 40 -16.82 -4.86 5.67
N ALA A 41 -17.20 -5.40 4.52
CA ALA A 41 -16.25 -5.93 3.55
C ALA A 41 -15.41 -4.76 3.04
N GLN A 42 -14.09 -4.86 3.18
CA GLN A 42 -13.14 -3.84 2.75
C GLN A 42 -13.29 -3.62 1.24
N THR A 43 -13.47 -2.38 0.82
CA THR A 43 -13.58 -2.04 -0.60
C THR A 43 -12.22 -2.15 -1.29
N ALA A 44 -12.21 -2.34 -2.61
CA ALA A 44 -10.97 -2.38 -3.40
C ALA A 44 -10.13 -1.11 -3.21
N GLN A 45 -10.78 0.05 -3.15
CA GLN A 45 -10.09 1.34 -2.97
C GLN A 45 -9.46 1.47 -1.58
N GLU A 46 -10.11 0.95 -0.54
CA GLU A 46 -9.53 0.90 0.81
C GLU A 46 -8.33 -0.03 0.89
N ILE A 47 -8.34 -1.17 0.17
CA ILE A 47 -7.20 -2.09 0.09
C ILE A 47 -6.01 -1.39 -0.58
N VAL A 48 -6.22 -0.71 -1.71
CA VAL A 48 -5.16 0.05 -2.40
C VAL A 48 -4.64 1.19 -1.51
N SER A 49 -5.52 1.94 -0.85
CA SER A 49 -5.11 3.00 0.09
C SER A 49 -4.31 2.45 1.27
N ALA A 50 -4.64 1.25 1.77
CA ALA A 50 -3.88 0.61 2.84
C ALA A 50 -2.48 0.21 2.37
N THR A 51 -2.34 -0.33 1.15
CA THR A 51 -1.02 -0.69 0.61
C THR A 51 -0.18 0.55 0.25
N ASP A 52 -0.81 1.66 -0.16
CA ASP A 52 -0.10 2.93 -0.35
C ASP A 52 0.52 3.43 0.97
N LYS A 53 -0.20 3.32 2.09
CA LYS A 53 0.33 3.65 3.43
C LYS A 53 1.50 2.76 3.86
N VAL A 54 1.51 1.50 3.41
CA VAL A 54 2.66 0.60 3.60
C VAL A 54 3.85 1.06 2.77
N ARG A 55 3.64 1.44 1.50
CA ARG A 55 4.71 1.82 0.59
C ARG A 55 5.28 3.20 0.90
N ASN A 56 4.44 4.16 1.22
CA ASN A 56 4.77 5.58 1.24
C ASN A 56 4.80 6.12 2.67
N PRO A 57 5.89 6.79 3.11
CA PRO A 57 5.89 7.59 4.32
C PRO A 57 4.89 8.75 4.25
N ARG A 58 4.30 9.13 5.39
CA ARG A 58 3.33 10.25 5.47
C ARG A 58 4.01 11.62 5.48
N GLU A 59 5.10 11.70 6.24
CA GLU A 59 5.85 12.94 6.36
C GLU A 59 6.77 13.13 5.15
N PRO A 60 7.14 14.35 4.78
CA PRO A 60 8.11 14.59 3.72
C PRO A 60 9.41 13.84 3.98
N PHE A 61 9.94 13.19 2.96
CA PHE A 61 11.08 12.30 3.11
C PHE A 61 12.02 12.33 1.92
N ARG A 62 13.23 11.89 2.19
CA ARG A 62 14.27 11.54 1.21
C ARG A 62 14.51 10.03 1.26
N VAL A 63 14.77 9.43 0.11
CA VAL A 63 15.18 8.04 -0.03
C VAL A 63 16.26 7.93 -1.11
N THR A 64 17.26 7.07 -0.91
CA THR A 64 18.18 6.67 -1.98
C THR A 64 17.59 5.49 -2.73
N LEU A 65 17.76 5.50 -4.05
CA LEU A 65 17.28 4.45 -4.94
C LEU A 65 18.41 4.02 -5.85
N LYS A 66 18.81 2.75 -5.77
CA LYS A 66 19.71 2.12 -6.72
C LYS A 66 18.90 1.25 -7.68
N LEU A 67 19.06 1.50 -8.97
CA LEU A 67 18.52 0.67 -10.04
C LEU A 67 19.66 -0.14 -10.66
N THR A 68 19.52 -1.45 -10.73
CA THR A 68 20.54 -2.31 -11.34
C THR A 68 19.88 -3.16 -12.43
N GLU A 69 20.34 -3.00 -13.66
CA GLU A 69 19.89 -3.81 -14.80
C GLU A 69 20.68 -5.12 -14.87
N PHE A 70 19.95 -6.22 -15.06
CA PHE A 70 20.52 -7.55 -15.25
C PHE A 70 20.08 -8.11 -16.61
N VAL A 71 21.03 -8.75 -17.30
CA VAL A 71 20.80 -9.52 -18.53
C VAL A 71 21.36 -10.92 -18.31
N ALA A 72 20.51 -11.93 -18.41
CA ALA A 72 20.87 -13.33 -18.14
C ALA A 72 21.61 -13.51 -16.79
N GLY A 73 21.13 -12.81 -15.74
CA GLY A 73 21.67 -12.88 -14.39
C GLY A 73 22.98 -12.11 -14.16
N LYS A 74 23.50 -11.39 -15.16
CA LYS A 74 24.70 -10.57 -15.03
C LYS A 74 24.33 -9.09 -14.99
N GLU A 75 24.91 -8.34 -14.06
CA GLU A 75 24.78 -6.91 -14.00
C GLU A 75 25.33 -6.28 -15.30
N ARG A 76 24.55 -5.41 -15.90
CA ARG A 76 24.89 -4.70 -17.14
C ARG A 76 25.14 -3.23 -16.92
N ASP A 77 24.26 -2.57 -16.15
CA ASP A 77 24.31 -1.12 -15.88
C ASP A 77 23.60 -0.81 -14.56
N HIS A 78 23.85 0.37 -14.01
CA HIS A 78 23.16 0.85 -12.81
C HIS A 78 23.04 2.36 -12.77
N ASP A 79 21.98 2.86 -12.11
CA ASP A 79 21.77 4.25 -11.75
C ASP A 79 21.59 4.38 -10.24
N GLY A 80 22.19 5.42 -9.66
CA GLY A 80 21.97 5.86 -8.29
C GLY A 80 21.18 7.18 -8.31
N LEU A 81 20.09 7.20 -7.54
CA LEU A 81 19.16 8.32 -7.48
C LEU A 81 18.91 8.72 -6.03
N THR A 82 18.65 10.01 -5.80
CA THR A 82 18.02 10.48 -4.57
C THR A 82 16.63 11.00 -4.90
N VAL A 83 15.63 10.51 -4.20
CA VAL A 83 14.23 10.90 -4.39
C VAL A 83 13.76 11.68 -3.17
N PHE A 84 13.21 12.86 -3.41
CA PHE A 84 12.57 13.72 -2.41
C PHE A 84 11.08 13.74 -2.69
N SER A 85 10.29 13.37 -1.71
CA SER A 85 8.84 13.21 -1.87
C SER A 85 8.08 13.90 -0.77
N LYS A 86 7.02 14.62 -1.16
CA LYS A 86 6.10 15.30 -0.26
C LYS A 86 4.69 15.17 -0.78
N GLU A 87 3.77 14.72 0.09
CA GLU A 87 2.35 14.67 -0.26
C GLU A 87 1.78 16.07 -0.38
N ASP A 88 1.03 16.31 -1.44
CA ASP A 88 0.22 17.52 -1.59
C ASP A 88 -1.10 17.31 -0.83
N PRO A 89 -1.38 18.13 0.21
CA PRO A 89 -2.58 17.95 1.02
C PRO A 89 -3.90 18.21 0.29
N ALA A 90 -3.86 18.89 -0.85
CA ALA A 90 -5.07 19.19 -1.65
C ALA A 90 -5.46 18.02 -2.55
N THR A 91 -4.48 17.28 -3.07
CA THR A 91 -4.70 16.19 -4.04
C THR A 91 -4.48 14.81 -3.45
N HIS A 92 -3.81 14.73 -2.29
CA HIS A 92 -3.33 13.48 -1.68
C HIS A 92 -2.40 12.67 -2.58
N GLN A 93 -1.78 13.33 -3.56
CA GLN A 93 -0.75 12.73 -4.40
C GLN A 93 0.61 13.33 -4.06
N PHE A 94 1.68 12.59 -4.34
CA PHE A 94 3.03 13.06 -4.07
C PHE A 94 3.55 13.97 -5.18
N ARG A 95 4.23 15.03 -4.76
CA ARG A 95 5.19 15.76 -5.59
C ARG A 95 6.56 15.16 -5.37
N ASN A 96 7.31 14.98 -6.44
CA ASN A 96 8.58 14.29 -6.41
C ASN A 96 9.65 15.11 -7.11
N LEU A 97 10.81 15.18 -6.46
CA LEU A 97 12.05 15.61 -7.08
C LEU A 97 13.04 14.47 -7.03
N VAL A 98 13.51 14.02 -8.19
CA VAL A 98 14.52 12.98 -8.31
C VAL A 98 15.81 13.61 -8.81
N GLN A 99 16.93 13.29 -8.17
CA GLN A 99 18.26 13.70 -8.60
C GLN A 99 19.11 12.48 -8.92
N TYR A 100 19.73 12.49 -10.08
CA TYR A 100 20.74 11.50 -10.45
C TYR A 100 22.04 11.79 -9.70
N VAL A 101 22.60 10.77 -9.07
CA VAL A 101 23.88 10.87 -8.34
C VAL A 101 24.93 9.94 -8.92
N GLU A 102 24.52 8.85 -9.56
CA GLU A 102 25.39 7.90 -10.26
C GLU A 102 24.73 7.47 -11.58
N PRO A 103 25.52 7.18 -12.61
CA PRO A 103 26.97 7.37 -12.74
C PRO A 103 27.35 8.86 -12.86
N PRO A 104 28.64 9.23 -12.75
CA PRO A 104 29.10 10.64 -12.82
C PRO A 104 28.64 11.39 -14.07
N ARG A 105 28.52 10.70 -15.23
CA ARG A 105 28.02 11.29 -16.50
C ARG A 105 26.56 11.77 -16.42
N ASP A 106 25.78 11.24 -15.48
CA ASP A 106 24.36 11.56 -15.32
C ASP A 106 24.09 12.38 -14.06
N SER A 107 25.13 12.59 -13.24
CA SER A 107 25.03 13.34 -11.99
C SER A 107 24.53 14.76 -12.21
N GLY A 108 23.58 15.18 -11.37
CA GLY A 108 22.95 16.49 -11.44
C GLY A 108 21.76 16.59 -12.40
N LYS A 109 21.48 15.60 -13.24
CA LYS A 109 20.20 15.48 -13.95
C LYS A 109 19.06 15.35 -12.94
N ARG A 110 17.88 15.88 -13.28
CA ARG A 110 16.73 15.91 -12.35
C ARG A 110 15.46 15.55 -13.06
N VAL A 111 14.56 14.89 -12.32
CA VAL A 111 13.18 14.67 -12.72
C VAL A 111 12.28 15.32 -11.68
N LEU A 112 11.32 16.11 -12.13
CA LEU A 112 10.34 16.77 -11.29
C LEU A 112 8.94 16.34 -11.69
N LEU A 113 8.18 15.80 -10.73
CA LEU A 113 6.72 15.66 -10.82
C LEU A 113 6.09 16.76 -9.95
N ASP A 114 5.43 17.74 -10.60
CA ASP A 114 4.79 18.90 -9.97
C ASP A 114 3.25 18.75 -9.86
N GLY A 115 2.76 17.54 -9.73
CA GLY A 115 1.34 17.16 -9.69
C GLY A 115 0.86 16.59 -11.02
N HIS A 116 0.83 17.36 -12.10
CA HIS A 116 0.32 16.91 -13.40
C HIS A 116 1.37 16.86 -14.51
N SER A 117 2.55 17.41 -14.27
CA SER A 117 3.57 17.51 -15.30
C SER A 117 4.88 16.90 -14.83
N LEU A 118 5.44 16.07 -15.69
CA LEU A 118 6.73 15.45 -15.47
C LEU A 118 7.80 16.15 -16.31
N TRP A 119 8.81 16.70 -15.66
CA TRP A 119 9.89 17.45 -16.26
C TRP A 119 11.22 16.75 -16.06
N PHE A 120 12.04 16.73 -17.10
CA PHE A 120 13.42 16.32 -17.03
C PHE A 120 14.32 17.54 -17.27
N TYR A 121 15.26 17.77 -16.37
CA TYR A 121 16.25 18.82 -16.44
C TYR A 121 17.66 18.23 -16.61
N ASP A 122 18.38 18.75 -17.58
CA ASP A 122 19.77 18.40 -17.83
C ASP A 122 20.65 19.63 -17.54
N PRO A 123 21.60 19.54 -16.57
CA PRO A 123 22.47 20.65 -16.19
C PRO A 123 23.45 21.09 -17.31
N ASP A 124 23.83 20.19 -18.22
CA ASP A 124 24.76 20.50 -19.32
C ASP A 124 24.08 21.37 -20.37
N SER A 125 22.89 21.02 -20.78
CA SER A 125 22.09 21.81 -21.72
C SER A 125 21.36 22.98 -21.06
N LYS A 126 21.15 22.93 -19.74
CA LYS A 126 20.34 23.86 -18.92
C LYS A 126 18.89 23.95 -19.38
N VAL A 127 18.38 22.90 -19.99
CA VAL A 127 17.02 22.83 -20.54
C VAL A 127 16.16 21.90 -19.70
N SER A 128 14.92 22.35 -19.44
CA SER A 128 13.86 21.51 -18.88
C SER A 128 12.90 21.10 -19.99
N VAL A 129 12.72 19.81 -20.21
CA VAL A 129 11.78 19.26 -21.19
C VAL A 129 10.67 18.47 -20.48
N ARG A 130 9.46 18.52 -21.04
CA ARG A 130 8.36 17.68 -20.56
C ARG A 130 8.56 16.25 -21.07
N ILE A 131 8.41 15.28 -20.19
CA ILE A 131 8.58 13.86 -20.50
C ILE A 131 7.35 13.05 -20.10
N SER A 132 7.27 11.80 -20.58
CA SER A 132 6.22 10.85 -20.19
C SER A 132 6.69 9.97 -19.04
N PRO A 133 5.81 9.61 -18.07
CA PRO A 133 6.14 8.67 -17.02
C PRO A 133 6.46 7.26 -17.56
N GLN A 134 5.94 6.89 -18.75
CA GLN A 134 6.26 5.62 -19.42
C GLN A 134 7.65 5.61 -20.08
N GLN A 135 8.31 6.76 -20.18
CA GLN A 135 9.65 6.82 -20.74
C GLN A 135 10.60 5.91 -19.97
N ARG A 136 11.34 5.09 -20.72
CA ARG A 136 12.33 4.17 -20.16
C ARG A 136 13.43 4.95 -19.45
N LEU A 137 13.76 4.50 -18.25
CA LEU A 137 14.87 5.02 -17.45
C LEU A 137 16.09 4.11 -17.66
N ILE A 138 16.07 2.93 -17.04
CA ILE A 138 17.11 1.91 -17.17
C ILE A 138 16.49 0.52 -17.17
N GLY A 139 17.01 -0.39 -17.97
CA GLY A 139 16.54 -1.76 -18.05
C GLY A 139 15.02 -1.83 -18.27
N GLN A 140 14.29 -2.43 -17.36
CA GLN A 140 12.82 -2.57 -17.40
C GLN A 140 12.11 -1.46 -16.59
N ALA A 141 12.84 -0.59 -15.90
CA ALA A 141 12.27 0.52 -15.16
C ALA A 141 11.92 1.70 -16.07
N ALA A 142 10.71 2.24 -15.91
CA ALA A 142 10.28 3.51 -16.47
C ALA A 142 10.45 4.63 -15.42
N ILE A 143 10.41 5.88 -15.85
CA ILE A 143 10.52 7.02 -14.95
C ILE A 143 9.41 7.03 -13.91
N GLY A 144 8.19 6.65 -14.29
CA GLY A 144 7.07 6.55 -13.33
C GLY A 144 7.23 5.50 -12.24
N ASP A 145 8.10 4.50 -12.43
CA ASP A 145 8.34 3.45 -11.41
C ASP A 145 9.19 3.93 -10.24
N ILE A 146 9.96 4.99 -10.42
CA ILE A 146 10.83 5.55 -9.39
C ILE A 146 10.18 6.69 -8.60
N LEU A 147 8.99 7.11 -9.00
CA LEU A 147 8.24 8.15 -8.32
C LEU A 147 7.44 7.58 -7.16
N THR A 148 7.39 8.32 -6.06
CA THR A 148 6.43 8.02 -5.00
C THR A 148 5.06 8.47 -5.45
N VAL A 149 4.12 7.55 -5.52
CA VAL A 149 2.73 7.82 -5.92
C VAL A 149 1.74 7.05 -5.04
N ASN A 150 0.59 7.63 -4.79
CA ASN A 150 -0.56 6.96 -4.20
C ASN A 150 -1.40 6.37 -5.33
N LEU A 151 -1.38 5.04 -5.46
CA LEU A 151 -2.16 4.34 -6.48
C LEU A 151 -3.67 4.54 -6.29
N ALA A 152 -4.12 4.68 -5.04
CA ALA A 152 -5.52 4.95 -4.74
C ALA A 152 -6.01 6.31 -5.29
N THR A 153 -5.11 7.25 -5.56
CA THR A 153 -5.44 8.55 -6.16
C THR A 153 -5.49 8.47 -7.69
N ASP A 154 -4.57 7.72 -8.29
CA ASP A 154 -4.42 7.66 -9.75
C ASP A 154 -5.27 6.57 -10.42
N TYR A 155 -5.79 5.61 -9.64
CA TYR A 155 -6.50 4.46 -10.19
C TYR A 155 -7.84 4.23 -9.50
N THR A 156 -8.81 3.77 -10.28
CA THR A 156 -10.03 3.14 -9.77
C THR A 156 -9.78 1.65 -9.62
N ALA A 157 -10.03 1.11 -8.44
CA ALA A 157 -9.76 -0.28 -8.10
C ALA A 157 -11.03 -1.13 -8.06
N THR A 158 -10.93 -2.38 -8.51
CA THR A 158 -11.94 -3.42 -8.34
C THR A 158 -11.31 -4.70 -7.78
N VAL A 159 -12.02 -5.41 -6.90
CA VAL A 159 -11.61 -6.73 -6.43
C VAL A 159 -11.97 -7.76 -7.50
N VAL A 160 -10.97 -8.43 -8.07
CA VAL A 160 -11.17 -9.57 -8.98
C VAL A 160 -11.46 -10.84 -8.19
N GLY A 161 -10.79 -11.01 -7.05
CA GLY A 161 -10.97 -12.15 -6.16
C GLY A 161 -9.90 -12.21 -5.08
N THR A 162 -9.78 -13.38 -4.48
CA THR A 162 -8.70 -13.71 -3.55
C THR A 162 -8.02 -14.98 -4.03
N GLU A 163 -6.70 -15.00 -3.99
CA GLU A 163 -5.93 -16.16 -4.41
C GLU A 163 -4.63 -16.30 -3.61
N LYS A 164 -4.10 -17.51 -3.62
CA LYS A 164 -2.81 -17.82 -3.05
C LYS A 164 -1.77 -17.75 -4.16
N ILE A 165 -0.79 -16.87 -4.01
CA ILE A 165 0.31 -16.70 -4.97
C ILE A 165 1.66 -16.89 -4.29
N ASP A 166 2.69 -17.23 -5.06
CA ASP A 166 4.06 -17.24 -4.57
C ASP A 166 4.67 -15.83 -4.66
N ASP A 167 5.32 -15.42 -3.58
CA ASP A 167 6.13 -14.19 -3.55
C ASP A 167 7.50 -14.39 -4.26
N ALA A 168 8.35 -13.36 -4.22
CA ALA A 168 9.69 -13.42 -4.81
C ALA A 168 10.63 -14.48 -4.19
N ALA A 169 10.31 -14.98 -3.00
CA ALA A 169 11.05 -16.04 -2.31
C ALA A 169 10.36 -17.42 -2.43
N HIS A 170 9.40 -17.56 -3.35
CA HIS A 170 8.58 -18.75 -3.54
C HIS A 170 7.79 -19.17 -2.30
N GLN A 171 7.42 -18.21 -1.46
CA GLN A 171 6.55 -18.45 -0.30
C GLN A 171 5.11 -18.08 -0.66
N ALA A 172 4.20 -18.95 -0.30
CA ALA A 172 2.79 -18.77 -0.60
C ALA A 172 2.16 -17.68 0.28
N ARG A 173 1.54 -16.67 -0.35
CA ARG A 173 0.84 -15.54 0.27
C ARG A 173 -0.63 -15.54 -0.10
N GLN A 174 -1.49 -15.37 0.88
CA GLN A 174 -2.92 -15.18 0.64
C GLN A 174 -3.19 -13.72 0.32
N CYS A 175 -3.62 -13.44 -0.93
CA CYS A 175 -3.72 -12.08 -1.45
C CYS A 175 -5.13 -11.73 -1.93
N TRP A 176 -5.46 -10.44 -1.84
CA TRP A 176 -6.45 -9.82 -2.69
C TRP A 176 -5.86 -9.70 -4.10
N HIS A 177 -6.60 -10.11 -5.12
CA HIS A 177 -6.30 -9.81 -6.52
C HIS A 177 -7.17 -8.63 -6.94
N LEU A 178 -6.53 -7.53 -7.31
CA LEU A 178 -7.16 -6.28 -7.69
C LEU A 178 -6.88 -5.97 -9.16
N GLU A 179 -7.85 -5.40 -9.85
CA GLU A 179 -7.64 -4.69 -11.11
C GLU A 179 -7.71 -3.18 -10.85
N LEU A 180 -6.68 -2.46 -11.27
CA LEU A 180 -6.57 -1.01 -11.18
C LEU A 180 -6.65 -0.45 -12.59
N LYS A 181 -7.58 0.50 -12.85
CA LYS A 181 -7.72 1.23 -14.12
C LYS A 181 -7.36 2.69 -13.90
N ALA A 182 -6.52 3.24 -14.76
CA ALA A 182 -6.14 4.64 -14.69
C ALA A 182 -7.37 5.55 -14.66
N ALA A 183 -7.38 6.44 -13.68
CA ALA A 183 -8.40 7.47 -13.49
C ALA A 183 -7.79 8.88 -13.58
N SER A 184 -6.47 8.97 -13.75
CA SER A 184 -5.68 10.19 -13.86
C SER A 184 -4.83 10.15 -15.12
N ASP A 185 -4.68 11.30 -15.79
CA ASP A 185 -3.85 11.45 -17.00
C ASP A 185 -2.34 11.31 -16.73
N VAL A 186 -1.95 11.34 -15.44
CA VAL A 186 -0.55 11.19 -15.00
C VAL A 186 -0.23 9.77 -14.56
N ALA A 187 -1.21 8.87 -14.52
CA ALA A 187 -1.00 7.46 -14.23
C ALA A 187 0.02 6.86 -15.21
N THR A 188 1.04 6.17 -14.67
CA THR A 188 2.11 5.61 -15.49
C THR A 188 1.61 4.50 -16.42
N TYR A 189 0.63 3.72 -16.00
CA TYR A 189 0.07 2.58 -16.75
C TYR A 189 -1.44 2.67 -16.84
N ASN A 190 -2.00 2.29 -17.98
CA ASN A 190 -3.45 2.30 -18.17
C ASN A 190 -4.18 1.28 -17.27
N ARG A 191 -3.58 0.10 -17.09
CA ARG A 191 -4.12 -0.98 -16.27
C ARG A 191 -3.01 -1.68 -15.48
N VAL A 192 -3.33 -2.02 -14.23
CA VAL A 192 -2.47 -2.80 -13.35
C VAL A 192 -3.29 -3.93 -12.72
N GLU A 193 -2.80 -5.15 -12.76
CA GLU A 193 -3.25 -6.22 -11.86
C GLU A 193 -2.34 -6.20 -10.63
N TYR A 194 -2.92 -6.20 -9.44
CA TYR A 194 -2.17 -5.96 -8.21
C TYR A 194 -2.56 -6.96 -7.12
N TRP A 195 -1.56 -7.58 -6.52
CA TRP A 195 -1.75 -8.54 -5.45
C TRP A 195 -1.26 -7.95 -4.13
N VAL A 196 -2.20 -7.84 -3.19
CA VAL A 196 -1.99 -7.29 -1.85
C VAL A 196 -2.25 -8.37 -0.83
N GLU A 197 -1.28 -8.64 0.04
CA GLU A 197 -1.41 -9.64 1.09
C GLU A 197 -2.52 -9.27 2.08
N GLN A 198 -3.37 -10.24 2.40
CA GLN A 198 -4.43 -10.04 3.38
C GLN A 198 -3.83 -9.89 4.79
N GLY A 199 -4.38 -8.98 5.57
CA GLY A 199 -3.98 -8.72 6.94
C GLY A 199 -2.82 -7.72 7.06
N SER A 200 -1.73 -7.89 6.32
CA SER A 200 -0.57 -6.96 6.33
C SER A 200 -0.73 -5.77 5.42
N SER A 201 -1.55 -5.89 4.36
CA SER A 201 -1.64 -4.94 3.23
C SER A 201 -0.32 -4.77 2.47
N TYR A 202 0.58 -5.74 2.56
CA TYR A 202 1.84 -5.70 1.83
C TYR A 202 1.62 -5.90 0.33
N PRO A 203 2.22 -5.07 -0.54
CA PRO A 203 2.27 -5.34 -1.97
C PRO A 203 3.15 -6.57 -2.21
N ILE A 204 2.64 -7.58 -2.91
CA ILE A 204 3.41 -8.78 -3.22
C ILE A 204 3.83 -8.79 -4.68
N LYS A 205 2.89 -8.47 -5.59
CA LYS A 205 3.10 -8.56 -7.03
C LYS A 205 2.26 -7.53 -7.78
N GLY A 206 2.78 -7.04 -8.89
CA GLY A 206 2.04 -6.24 -9.86
C GLY A 206 2.31 -6.69 -11.29
N LYS A 207 1.31 -6.65 -12.15
CA LYS A 207 1.44 -6.76 -13.61
C LYS A 207 1.00 -5.46 -14.25
N PHE A 208 1.83 -4.90 -15.09
CA PHE A 208 1.66 -3.56 -15.65
C PHE A 208 1.47 -3.62 -17.15
N TYR A 209 0.43 -2.96 -17.64
CA TYR A 209 -0.05 -3.08 -19.01
C TYR A 209 0.00 -1.74 -19.74
N ALA A 210 0.34 -1.79 -21.03
CA ALA A 210 0.23 -0.66 -21.94
C ALA A 210 -1.23 -0.38 -22.30
N ASP A 211 -1.49 0.77 -22.96
CA ASP A 211 -2.81 1.18 -23.46
C ASP A 211 -3.39 0.16 -24.46
N SER A 212 -2.53 -0.52 -25.20
CA SER A 212 -2.91 -1.61 -26.11
C SER A 212 -3.39 -2.90 -25.41
N GLY A 213 -3.30 -2.95 -24.07
CA GLY A 213 -3.58 -4.16 -23.29
C GLY A 213 -2.41 -5.15 -23.22
N ARG A 214 -1.26 -4.85 -23.86
CA ARG A 214 -0.08 -5.71 -23.81
C ARG A 214 0.57 -5.62 -22.42
N LEU A 215 0.85 -6.78 -21.81
CA LEU A 215 1.66 -6.87 -20.61
C LEU A 215 3.07 -6.36 -20.89
N LEU A 216 3.54 -5.40 -20.12
CA LEU A 216 4.86 -4.79 -20.25
C LEU A 216 5.86 -5.43 -19.30
N LYS A 217 5.49 -5.61 -18.04
CA LYS A 217 6.36 -6.12 -16.99
C LYS A 217 5.59 -6.69 -15.82
N ILE A 218 6.33 -7.48 -15.02
CA ILE A 218 5.87 -8.04 -13.75
C ILE A 218 6.81 -7.53 -12.67
N VAL A 219 6.26 -7.04 -11.56
CA VAL A 219 7.03 -6.55 -10.42
C VAL A 219 6.72 -7.39 -9.21
N TYR A 220 7.76 -7.82 -8.49
CA TYR A 220 7.66 -8.43 -7.18
C TYR A 220 8.28 -7.49 -6.14
N TYR A 221 7.56 -7.29 -5.03
CA TYR A 221 8.03 -6.50 -3.90
C TYR A 221 8.57 -7.45 -2.83
N ARG A 222 9.75 -7.12 -2.27
CA ARG A 222 10.41 -8.00 -1.29
C ARG A 222 11.29 -7.21 -0.30
N ASN A 223 11.96 -7.95 0.60
CA ASN A 223 12.88 -7.40 1.59
C ASN A 223 12.18 -6.33 2.46
N PHE A 224 11.05 -6.72 3.07
CA PHE A 224 10.29 -5.83 3.95
C PHE A 224 11.10 -5.54 5.21
N ALA A 225 11.35 -4.26 5.49
CA ALA A 225 12.10 -3.78 6.65
C ALA A 225 11.47 -2.51 7.23
N GLU A 226 11.76 -2.25 8.49
CA GLU A 226 11.31 -1.03 9.15
C GLU A 226 12.03 0.19 8.58
N GLN A 227 11.25 1.16 8.07
CA GLN A 227 11.70 2.41 7.50
C GLN A 227 10.74 3.53 7.93
N LEU A 228 11.25 4.57 8.60
CA LEU A 228 10.45 5.71 9.08
C LEU A 228 9.18 5.26 9.85
N GLY A 229 9.35 4.34 10.81
CA GLY A 229 8.29 3.90 11.73
C GLY A 229 7.25 2.95 11.12
N ALA A 230 7.50 2.39 9.92
CA ALA A 230 6.63 1.37 9.33
C ALA A 230 7.44 0.36 8.52
N VAL A 231 6.93 -0.88 8.46
CA VAL A 231 7.53 -1.93 7.63
C VAL A 231 7.15 -1.70 6.18
N ARG A 232 8.16 -1.57 5.30
CA ARG A 232 8.01 -1.26 3.87
C ARG A 232 8.84 -2.21 3.01
N PRO A 233 8.45 -2.45 1.75
CA PRO A 233 9.33 -3.14 0.81
C PRO A 233 10.56 -2.25 0.54
N THR A 234 11.75 -2.82 0.68
CA THR A 234 13.01 -2.13 0.36
C THR A 234 13.59 -2.58 -0.96
N GLU A 235 12.90 -3.48 -1.67
CA GLU A 235 13.33 -3.93 -2.97
C GLU A 235 12.12 -4.25 -3.87
N ALA A 236 12.24 -3.89 -5.15
CA ALA A 236 11.32 -4.29 -6.20
C ALA A 236 12.11 -4.95 -7.35
N VAL A 237 11.70 -6.17 -7.73
CA VAL A 237 12.27 -6.89 -8.88
C VAL A 237 11.32 -6.70 -10.05
N ILE A 238 11.79 -6.03 -11.10
CA ILE A 238 11.04 -5.70 -12.31
C ILE A 238 11.51 -6.64 -13.42
N LEU A 239 10.63 -7.51 -13.87
CA LEU A 239 10.89 -8.49 -14.92
C LEU A 239 10.22 -8.05 -16.21
N ASP A 240 10.89 -8.23 -17.34
CA ASP A 240 10.27 -8.09 -18.66
C ASP A 240 9.16 -9.14 -18.84
N ALA A 241 8.08 -8.77 -19.49
CA ALA A 241 6.93 -9.67 -19.66
C ALA A 241 7.16 -10.78 -20.70
N VAL A 242 8.13 -10.60 -21.60
CA VAL A 242 8.41 -11.50 -22.74
C VAL A 242 9.72 -12.25 -22.53
N ASP A 243 10.76 -11.53 -22.12
CA ASP A 243 12.10 -12.08 -21.92
C ASP A 243 12.46 -12.07 -20.42
N SER A 244 12.26 -13.21 -19.77
CA SER A 244 12.57 -13.37 -18.34
C SER A 244 14.06 -13.28 -17.99
N SER A 245 14.96 -13.23 -18.99
CA SER A 245 16.38 -12.98 -18.77
C SER A 245 16.69 -11.50 -18.48
N LEU A 246 15.73 -10.62 -18.76
CA LEU A 246 15.84 -9.18 -18.52
C LEU A 246 15.15 -8.81 -17.20
N ALA A 247 15.94 -8.31 -16.27
CA ALA A 247 15.44 -7.85 -14.96
C ALA A 247 16.06 -6.51 -14.57
N THR A 248 15.31 -5.72 -13.80
CA THR A 248 15.84 -4.55 -13.11
C THR A 248 15.50 -4.67 -11.64
N ILE A 249 16.48 -4.49 -10.77
CA ILE A 249 16.27 -4.48 -9.33
C ILE A 249 16.34 -3.04 -8.86
N ALA A 250 15.26 -2.57 -8.23
CA ALA A 250 15.18 -1.29 -7.55
C ALA A 250 15.38 -1.53 -6.05
N THR A 251 16.44 -0.98 -5.47
CA THR A 251 16.74 -1.07 -4.04
C THR A 251 16.57 0.29 -3.40
N PHE A 252 15.70 0.38 -2.39
CA PHE A 252 15.40 1.60 -1.64
C PHE A 252 16.15 1.56 -0.30
N GLY A 253 16.90 2.63 -0.02
CA GLY A 253 17.71 2.75 1.21
C GLY A 253 17.73 4.16 1.78
N ASP A 254 18.41 4.33 2.91
CA ASP A 254 18.69 5.62 3.54
C ASP A 254 17.45 6.54 3.67
N TYR A 255 16.32 5.95 4.04
CA TYR A 255 15.11 6.72 4.30
C TYR A 255 15.35 7.71 5.44
N SER A 256 15.03 8.98 5.21
CA SER A 256 15.11 10.01 6.25
C SER A 256 14.00 11.03 6.09
N HIS A 257 13.49 11.56 7.22
CA HIS A 257 12.64 12.73 7.19
C HIS A 257 13.42 13.92 6.64
N GLN A 258 12.79 14.66 5.75
CA GLN A 258 13.42 15.79 5.08
C GLN A 258 12.42 16.94 4.96
N ASP A 259 12.75 18.09 5.52
CA ASP A 259 12.01 19.31 5.19
C ASP A 259 12.32 19.70 3.73
N ILE A 260 11.27 19.75 2.91
CA ILE A 260 11.40 20.00 1.47
C ILE A 260 10.69 21.32 1.15
N PRO A 261 11.47 22.37 0.79
CA PRO A 261 10.92 23.67 0.41
C PRO A 261 9.97 23.57 -0.80
N GLU A 262 8.88 24.29 -0.79
CA GLU A 262 7.91 24.32 -1.91
C GLU A 262 8.54 24.73 -3.25
N ALA A 263 9.55 25.57 -3.22
CA ALA A 263 10.29 26.01 -4.40
C ALA A 263 10.94 24.83 -5.16
N TRP A 264 11.28 23.73 -4.45
CA TRP A 264 11.90 22.57 -5.10
C TRP A 264 10.98 21.87 -6.10
N PHE A 265 9.67 22.04 -5.93
CA PHE A 265 8.66 21.48 -6.81
C PHE A 265 8.22 22.43 -7.93
N GLN A 266 9.04 23.42 -8.26
CA GLN A 266 8.80 24.37 -9.35
C GLN A 266 9.81 24.14 -10.48
N ARG A 267 9.30 23.97 -11.71
CA ARG A 267 10.15 23.75 -12.90
C ARG A 267 11.26 24.81 -13.03
N ASP A 268 10.90 26.07 -12.82
CA ASP A 268 11.84 27.19 -13.03
C ASP A 268 12.92 27.27 -11.93
N TYR A 269 12.73 26.53 -10.84
CA TYR A 269 13.71 26.41 -9.76
C TYR A 269 14.76 25.31 -10.01
N LEU A 270 14.49 24.35 -10.93
CA LEU A 270 15.38 23.22 -11.20
C LEU A 270 16.83 23.63 -11.50
N PRO A 271 17.11 24.70 -12.30
CA PRO A 271 18.48 25.15 -12.55
C PRO A 271 19.23 25.65 -11.31
N HIS A 272 18.49 26.16 -10.32
CA HIS A 272 19.02 26.82 -9.12
C HIS A 272 19.10 25.89 -7.90
N LEU A 273 18.61 24.67 -8.05
CA LEU A 273 18.50 23.71 -6.97
C LEU A 273 19.90 23.32 -6.45
N GLN A 274 20.13 23.55 -5.19
CA GLN A 274 21.27 23.01 -4.44
C GLN A 274 20.72 21.98 -3.47
N VAL A 275 20.93 20.72 -3.76
CA VAL A 275 20.56 19.61 -2.89
C VAL A 275 21.78 19.24 -2.05
N PRO A 276 21.64 19.13 -0.72
CA PRO A 276 22.74 18.79 0.18
C PRO A 276 23.29 17.37 -0.05
#